data_8382bf64a7976774c5df6c8e61176209
#
_entry.id   8382bf64a7976774c5df6c8e61176209
#
_cell.length_a   1.000
_cell.length_b   1.000
_cell.length_c   1.000
_cell.angle_alpha   90.00
_cell.angle_beta   90.00
_cell.angle_gamma   90.00
#
_symmetry.space_group_name_H-M   'P 1'
#
loop_
_entity.id
_entity.type
_entity.pdbx_description
1 polymer ?
#
loop_
_entity_poly.entity_id
_entity_poly.type
_entity_poly.pdbx_seq_one_letter_code
_entity_poly.pdbx_strand_id
1 'polypeptide(L)'
;MNSEKKIETAASAGKRKKPITAQDLMNAAVKLLDSHRSVSSLSLREIARAAGIAPNSFYRHFRDVDDLAVALIDQAGRSLRGVIREARQRLSLERSAIRTSVEAFMEQLDAEQKTLHILLREMSIGSPAFRQAVDRELRFFEDELCEELTRMAKVTGHATYEPALASKAITRLVFTMGAAAADLPPEERGQIIDETVVMIKMIMEGAQSLAKRSAKK
;
A
#
# COMPACT_ATOMS: atom_id res chain seq x y z
N MET A 1 5.92 -47.35 -61.71
CA MET A 1 6.94 -46.84 -60.78
C MET A 1 6.27 -45.76 -59.99
N ASN A 2 5.83 -46.13 -58.77
CA ASN A 2 5.10 -45.27 -57.84
C ASN A 2 6.05 -44.48 -57.01
N SER A 3 5.85 -43.18 -56.96
CA SER A 3 6.50 -42.27 -55.96
C SER A 3 5.46 -41.83 -54.96
N GLU A 4 5.53 -42.39 -53.75
CA GLU A 4 4.75 -42.03 -52.61
C GLU A 4 5.12 -40.67 -52.11
N LYS A 5 4.18 -39.72 -52.14
CA LYS A 5 4.27 -38.42 -51.46
C LYS A 5 3.87 -38.59 -49.99
N LYS A 6 4.87 -38.62 -49.11
CA LYS A 6 4.70 -38.59 -47.67
C LYS A 6 4.24 -37.20 -47.25
N ILE A 7 3.01 -37.07 -46.80
CA ILE A 7 2.47 -35.82 -46.23
C ILE A 7 2.90 -35.79 -44.77
N GLU A 8 3.86 -34.97 -44.42
CA GLU A 8 4.24 -34.62 -43.07
C GLU A 8 3.24 -33.63 -42.48
N THR A 9 2.32 -34.11 -41.69
CA THR A 9 1.45 -33.28 -40.87
C THR A 9 2.24 -32.82 -39.66
N ALA A 10 2.81 -31.62 -39.71
CA ALA A 10 3.40 -30.95 -38.54
C ALA A 10 2.29 -30.62 -37.56
N ALA A 11 2.20 -31.38 -36.50
CA ALA A 11 1.37 -31.10 -35.34
C ALA A 11 1.94 -29.85 -34.62
N SER A 12 1.32 -28.71 -34.83
CA SER A 12 1.54 -27.50 -34.06
C SER A 12 1.08 -27.77 -32.62
N ALA A 13 2.01 -28.14 -31.75
CA ALA A 13 1.80 -28.24 -30.32
C ALA A 13 1.51 -26.83 -29.77
N GLY A 14 0.25 -26.45 -29.71
CA GLY A 14 -0.20 -25.21 -29.07
C GLY A 14 0.33 -25.14 -27.65
N LYS A 15 1.26 -24.24 -27.35
CA LYS A 15 1.70 -23.90 -26.01
C LYS A 15 0.43 -23.67 -25.17
N ARG A 16 0.09 -24.57 -24.24
CA ARG A 16 -0.99 -24.37 -23.26
C ARG A 16 -0.66 -23.05 -22.54
N LYS A 17 -1.43 -22.00 -22.81
CA LYS A 17 -1.32 -20.73 -22.06
C LYS A 17 -1.49 -21.07 -20.58
N LYS A 18 -0.53 -20.62 -19.76
CA LYS A 18 -0.59 -20.74 -18.30
C LYS A 18 -1.94 -20.18 -17.83
N PRO A 19 -2.66 -20.88 -16.93
CA PRO A 19 -3.93 -20.36 -16.42
C PRO A 19 -3.67 -19.00 -15.75
N ILE A 20 -4.53 -18.03 -16.08
CA ILE A 20 -4.41 -16.68 -15.52
C ILE A 20 -4.78 -16.73 -14.04
N THR A 21 -4.11 -15.91 -13.25
CA THR A 21 -4.31 -15.81 -11.80
C THR A 21 -4.99 -14.48 -11.42
N ALA A 22 -5.49 -14.38 -10.18
CA ALA A 22 -5.97 -13.12 -9.62
C ALA A 22 -4.88 -12.04 -9.67
N GLN A 23 -3.61 -12.41 -9.42
CA GLN A 23 -2.47 -11.50 -9.49
C GLN A 23 -2.24 -10.92 -10.90
N ASP A 24 -2.42 -11.74 -11.93
CA ASP A 24 -2.29 -11.26 -13.32
C ASP A 24 -3.36 -10.20 -13.65
N LEU A 25 -4.58 -10.36 -13.14
CA LEU A 25 -5.66 -9.38 -13.28
C LEU A 25 -5.37 -8.10 -12.50
N MET A 26 -4.87 -8.22 -11.26
CA MET A 26 -4.45 -7.06 -10.46
C MET A 26 -3.31 -6.30 -11.14
N ASN A 27 -2.30 -7.00 -11.65
CA ASN A 27 -1.19 -6.39 -12.39
C ASN A 27 -1.66 -5.71 -13.68
N ALA A 28 -2.65 -6.30 -14.37
CA ALA A 28 -3.24 -5.69 -15.57
C ALA A 28 -4.01 -4.40 -15.22
N ALA A 29 -4.75 -4.40 -14.11
CA ALA A 29 -5.44 -3.22 -13.62
C ALA A 29 -4.47 -2.08 -13.26
N VAL A 30 -3.41 -2.38 -12.50
CA VAL A 30 -2.36 -1.40 -12.13
C VAL A 30 -1.71 -0.77 -13.38
N LYS A 31 -1.45 -1.56 -14.44
CA LYS A 31 -0.90 -1.04 -15.70
C LYS A 31 -1.83 -0.09 -16.45
N LEU A 32 -3.15 -0.22 -16.22
CA LEU A 32 -4.14 0.68 -16.83
C LEU A 32 -4.34 1.97 -16.05
N LEU A 33 -3.83 2.02 -14.80
CA LEU A 33 -3.89 3.20 -13.96
C LEU A 33 -2.68 4.09 -14.28
N ASP A 34 -2.97 5.27 -14.76
CA ASP A 34 -1.99 6.35 -14.98
C ASP A 34 -2.26 7.50 -13.99
N SER A 35 -1.53 8.60 -14.14
CA SER A 35 -1.67 9.79 -13.31
C SER A 35 -3.09 10.42 -13.34
N HIS A 36 -3.94 10.03 -14.27
CA HIS A 36 -5.26 10.65 -14.50
C HIS A 36 -6.44 9.68 -14.37
N ARG A 37 -6.19 8.38 -14.23
CA ARG A 37 -7.24 7.35 -14.17
C ARG A 37 -7.44 6.79 -12.78
N SER A 38 -8.68 6.83 -12.30
CA SER A 38 -9.13 6.18 -11.07
C SER A 38 -9.40 4.70 -11.29
N VAL A 39 -9.20 3.87 -10.25
CA VAL A 39 -9.60 2.45 -10.26
C VAL A 39 -11.10 2.31 -10.56
N SER A 40 -11.92 3.20 -10.00
CA SER A 40 -13.37 3.21 -10.22
C SER A 40 -13.78 3.56 -11.66
N SER A 41 -12.86 4.11 -12.47
CA SER A 41 -13.09 4.39 -13.90
C SER A 41 -12.73 3.22 -14.81
N LEU A 42 -12.09 2.17 -14.29
CA LEU A 42 -11.74 0.99 -15.06
C LEU A 42 -12.97 0.11 -15.31
N SER A 43 -13.12 -0.36 -16.53
CA SER A 43 -14.10 -1.38 -16.84
C SER A 43 -13.51 -2.78 -16.78
N LEU A 44 -14.32 -3.76 -16.36
CA LEU A 44 -13.94 -5.17 -16.37
C LEU A 44 -13.42 -5.61 -17.76
N ARG A 45 -14.02 -5.09 -18.83
CA ARG A 45 -13.61 -5.43 -20.20
C ARG A 45 -12.21 -4.94 -20.53
N GLU A 46 -11.82 -3.75 -20.08
CA GLU A 46 -10.48 -3.21 -20.25
C GLU A 46 -9.44 -4.04 -19.48
N ILE A 47 -9.74 -4.37 -18.22
CA ILE A 47 -8.86 -5.20 -17.38
C ILE A 47 -8.68 -6.59 -18.02
N ALA A 48 -9.77 -7.25 -18.43
CA ALA A 48 -9.71 -8.56 -19.07
C ALA A 48 -8.89 -8.52 -20.38
N ARG A 49 -9.09 -7.47 -21.20
CA ARG A 49 -8.32 -7.26 -22.43
C ARG A 49 -6.83 -7.05 -22.12
N ALA A 50 -6.49 -6.24 -21.14
CA ALA A 50 -5.10 -5.99 -20.73
C ALA A 50 -4.44 -7.27 -20.19
N ALA A 51 -5.21 -8.14 -19.52
CA ALA A 51 -4.76 -9.44 -19.04
C ALA A 51 -4.74 -10.53 -20.12
N GLY A 52 -5.23 -10.24 -21.36
CA GLY A 52 -5.26 -11.19 -22.48
C GLY A 52 -6.27 -12.32 -22.31
N ILE A 53 -7.40 -12.08 -21.62
CA ILE A 53 -8.47 -13.05 -21.40
C ILE A 53 -9.83 -12.58 -21.91
N ALA A 54 -10.75 -13.54 -22.05
CA ALA A 54 -12.15 -13.21 -22.27
C ALA A 54 -12.78 -12.59 -21.01
N PRO A 55 -13.69 -11.61 -21.12
CA PRO A 55 -14.34 -10.96 -19.98
C PRO A 55 -14.99 -11.94 -18.98
N ASN A 56 -15.60 -13.01 -19.45
CA ASN A 56 -16.21 -14.03 -18.58
C ASN A 56 -15.19 -14.76 -17.69
N SER A 57 -13.91 -14.80 -18.08
CA SER A 57 -12.85 -15.41 -17.26
C SER A 57 -12.48 -14.58 -16.05
N PHE A 58 -12.77 -13.28 -16.05
CA PHE A 58 -12.59 -12.38 -14.91
C PHE A 58 -13.38 -12.85 -13.68
N TYR A 59 -14.63 -13.26 -13.89
CA TYR A 59 -15.55 -13.69 -12.81
C TYR A 59 -15.11 -14.96 -12.07
N ARG A 60 -14.09 -15.67 -12.55
CA ARG A 60 -13.47 -16.77 -11.81
C ARG A 60 -12.61 -16.30 -10.64
N HIS A 61 -12.20 -15.04 -10.64
CA HIS A 61 -11.27 -14.47 -9.67
C HIS A 61 -11.88 -13.34 -8.85
N PHE A 62 -12.69 -12.48 -9.47
CA PHE A 62 -13.31 -11.31 -8.84
C PHE A 62 -14.76 -11.20 -9.28
N ARG A 63 -15.63 -10.76 -8.36
CA ARG A 63 -17.06 -10.54 -8.63
C ARG A 63 -17.29 -9.32 -9.53
N ASP A 64 -16.50 -8.27 -9.29
CA ASP A 64 -16.55 -7.01 -9.99
C ASP A 64 -15.20 -6.26 -9.89
N VAL A 65 -15.13 -5.04 -10.40
CA VAL A 65 -13.93 -4.20 -10.35
C VAL A 65 -13.65 -3.71 -8.93
N ASP A 66 -14.69 -3.48 -8.12
CA ASP A 66 -14.53 -3.10 -6.72
C ASP A 66 -13.86 -4.21 -5.90
N ASP A 67 -14.24 -5.48 -6.12
CA ASP A 67 -13.64 -6.64 -5.47
C ASP A 67 -12.14 -6.76 -5.81
N LEU A 68 -11.77 -6.52 -7.07
CA LEU A 68 -10.37 -6.43 -7.49
C LEU A 68 -9.66 -5.24 -6.84
N ALA A 69 -10.29 -4.07 -6.77
CA ALA A 69 -9.73 -2.88 -6.14
C ALA A 69 -9.46 -3.10 -4.65
N VAL A 70 -10.38 -3.73 -3.93
CA VAL A 70 -10.19 -4.13 -2.52
C VAL A 70 -8.98 -5.05 -2.37
N ALA A 71 -8.83 -6.05 -3.25
CA ALA A 71 -7.67 -6.96 -3.21
C ALA A 71 -6.34 -6.23 -3.47
N LEU A 72 -6.32 -5.22 -4.34
CA LEU A 72 -5.15 -4.35 -4.57
C LEU A 72 -4.77 -3.57 -3.30
N ILE A 73 -5.75 -3.01 -2.59
CA ILE A 73 -5.51 -2.27 -1.34
C ILE A 73 -4.95 -3.20 -0.28
N ASP A 74 -5.57 -4.36 -0.07
CA ASP A 74 -5.12 -5.35 0.90
C ASP A 74 -3.68 -5.81 0.60
N GLN A 75 -3.31 -5.98 -0.67
CA GLN A 75 -1.96 -6.33 -1.07
C GLN A 75 -0.97 -5.20 -0.79
N ALA A 76 -1.30 -3.96 -1.17
CA ALA A 76 -0.44 -2.80 -0.95
C ALA A 76 -0.23 -2.53 0.54
N GLY A 77 -1.28 -2.63 1.36
CA GLY A 77 -1.20 -2.46 2.81
C GLY A 77 -0.27 -3.49 3.46
N ARG A 78 -0.41 -4.78 3.09
CA ARG A 78 0.49 -5.83 3.58
C ARG A 78 1.94 -5.59 3.19
N SER A 79 2.20 -5.22 1.93
CA SER A 79 3.55 -4.94 1.44
C SER A 79 4.18 -3.77 2.19
N LEU A 80 3.46 -2.67 2.33
CA LEU A 80 3.92 -1.46 3.02
C LEU A 80 4.23 -1.73 4.51
N ARG A 81 3.36 -2.46 5.23
CA ARG A 81 3.62 -2.86 6.63
C ARG A 81 4.90 -3.68 6.74
N GLY A 82 5.14 -4.62 5.81
CA GLY A 82 6.38 -5.40 5.73
C GLY A 82 7.61 -4.51 5.62
N VAL A 83 7.62 -3.58 4.68
CA VAL A 83 8.74 -2.65 4.45
C VAL A 83 9.01 -1.76 5.66
N ILE A 84 7.98 -1.15 6.26
CA ILE A 84 8.15 -0.30 7.43
C ILE A 84 8.67 -1.11 8.63
N ARG A 85 8.18 -2.33 8.82
CA ARG A 85 8.66 -3.23 9.88
C ARG A 85 10.14 -3.58 9.70
N GLU A 86 10.55 -3.95 8.49
CA GLU A 86 11.95 -4.23 8.18
C GLU A 86 12.84 -2.99 8.37
N ALA A 87 12.40 -1.82 7.93
CA ALA A 87 13.12 -0.57 8.13
C ALA A 87 13.37 -0.29 9.61
N ARG A 88 12.37 -0.51 10.47
CA ARG A 88 12.50 -0.38 11.93
C ARG A 88 13.45 -1.41 12.54
N GLN A 89 13.47 -2.64 12.05
CA GLN A 89 14.36 -3.71 12.57
C GLN A 89 15.83 -3.48 12.21
N ARG A 90 16.11 -2.79 11.10
CA ARG A 90 17.49 -2.50 10.64
C ARG A 90 18.11 -1.28 11.35
N LEU A 91 17.39 -0.64 12.26
CA LEU A 91 17.89 0.54 12.96
C LEU A 91 19.12 0.22 13.82
N SER A 92 20.26 0.83 13.48
CA SER A 92 21.33 1.08 14.43
C SER A 92 20.89 2.16 15.42
N LEU A 93 21.43 2.14 16.64
CA LEU A 93 21.10 3.07 17.75
C LEU A 93 21.22 4.57 17.42
N GLU A 94 21.81 4.92 16.28
CA GLU A 94 22.14 6.30 15.87
C GLU A 94 21.04 7.00 15.04
N ARG A 95 20.09 6.27 14.44
CA ARG A 95 19.01 6.88 13.65
C ARG A 95 17.68 6.87 14.38
N SER A 96 16.98 8.01 14.32
CA SER A 96 15.62 8.10 14.86
C SER A 96 14.66 7.14 14.14
N ALA A 97 14.02 6.24 14.88
CA ALA A 97 13.01 5.31 14.36
C ALA A 97 11.89 6.04 13.60
N ILE A 98 11.52 7.24 14.05
CA ILE A 98 10.53 8.09 13.39
C ILE A 98 10.98 8.43 11.97
N ARG A 99 12.18 9.03 11.84
CA ARG A 99 12.69 9.44 10.53
C ARG A 99 12.82 8.25 9.57
N THR A 100 13.43 7.17 10.01
CA THR A 100 13.61 5.98 9.17
C THR A 100 12.29 5.38 8.71
N SER A 101 11.25 5.39 9.57
CA SER A 101 9.92 4.89 9.17
C SER A 101 9.25 5.81 8.14
N VAL A 102 9.40 7.14 8.28
CA VAL A 102 8.87 8.12 7.32
C VAL A 102 9.60 8.00 5.97
N GLU A 103 10.93 7.93 5.99
CA GLU A 103 11.74 7.75 4.78
C GLU A 103 11.37 6.46 4.05
N ALA A 104 11.29 5.32 4.76
CA ALA A 104 10.89 4.04 4.18
C ALA A 104 9.47 4.08 3.59
N PHE A 105 8.54 4.82 4.21
CA PHE A 105 7.21 5.04 3.66
C PHE A 105 7.27 5.86 2.36
N MET A 106 8.02 6.96 2.35
CA MET A 106 8.13 7.84 1.18
C MET A 106 8.84 7.15 0.00
N GLU A 107 9.84 6.29 0.26
CA GLU A 107 10.50 5.48 -0.76
C GLU A 107 9.52 4.53 -1.49
N GLN A 108 8.46 4.08 -0.82
CA GLN A 108 7.45 3.23 -1.44
C GLN A 108 6.56 3.97 -2.47
N LEU A 109 6.56 5.30 -2.49
CA LEU A 109 5.87 6.08 -3.52
C LEU A 109 6.51 5.89 -4.90
N ASP A 110 7.82 5.57 -4.93
CA ASP A 110 8.60 5.36 -6.15
C ASP A 110 8.74 3.88 -6.54
N ALA A 111 8.19 2.97 -5.74
CA ALA A 111 8.25 1.55 -6.05
C ALA A 111 7.69 1.26 -7.45
N GLU A 112 8.34 0.33 -8.17
CA GLU A 112 8.04 0.01 -9.57
C GLU A 112 6.55 -0.19 -9.88
N GLN A 113 5.79 -0.65 -8.91
CA GLN A 113 4.35 -0.92 -9.09
C GLN A 113 3.47 0.32 -8.91
N LYS A 114 4.00 1.46 -8.46
CA LYS A 114 3.24 2.71 -8.20
C LYS A 114 1.89 2.53 -7.46
N THR A 115 1.71 1.35 -6.85
CA THR A 115 0.41 0.95 -6.27
C THR A 115 0.05 1.84 -5.09
N LEU A 116 1.03 2.19 -4.24
CA LEU A 116 0.81 3.07 -3.10
C LEU A 116 0.41 4.48 -3.54
N HIS A 117 1.11 5.05 -4.53
CA HIS A 117 0.78 6.35 -5.11
C HIS A 117 -0.69 6.40 -5.58
N ILE A 118 -1.10 5.38 -6.36
CA ILE A 118 -2.47 5.28 -6.88
C ILE A 118 -3.46 5.18 -5.71
N LEU A 119 -3.17 4.35 -4.71
CA LEU A 119 -4.06 4.14 -3.56
C LEU A 119 -4.21 5.40 -2.71
N LEU A 120 -3.14 6.15 -2.46
CA LEU A 120 -3.18 7.40 -1.72
C LEU A 120 -4.08 8.43 -2.41
N ARG A 121 -3.98 8.54 -3.73
CA ARG A 121 -4.83 9.44 -4.52
C ARG A 121 -6.31 9.03 -4.49
N GLU A 122 -6.59 7.72 -4.56
CA GLU A 122 -7.94 7.17 -4.57
C GLU A 122 -8.68 7.25 -3.22
N MET A 123 -7.97 7.52 -2.12
CA MET A 123 -8.59 7.61 -0.77
C MET A 123 -9.76 8.59 -0.71
N SER A 124 -9.73 9.65 -1.51
CA SER A 124 -10.75 10.70 -1.50
C SER A 124 -11.90 10.46 -2.47
N ILE A 125 -11.69 9.74 -3.57
CA ILE A 125 -12.62 9.62 -4.70
C ILE A 125 -13.14 8.21 -4.99
N GLY A 126 -12.60 7.19 -4.33
CA GLY A 126 -12.95 5.79 -4.54
C GLY A 126 -14.39 5.42 -4.16
N SER A 127 -14.85 4.24 -4.60
CA SER A 127 -16.15 3.68 -4.22
C SER A 127 -16.29 3.49 -2.70
N PRO A 128 -17.50 3.31 -2.14
CA PRO A 128 -17.68 3.00 -0.72
C PRO A 128 -16.91 1.75 -0.28
N ALA A 129 -16.88 0.69 -1.09
CA ALA A 129 -16.15 -0.54 -0.82
C ALA A 129 -14.64 -0.27 -0.74
N PHE A 130 -14.13 0.56 -1.66
CA PHE A 130 -12.74 0.99 -1.69
C PHE A 130 -12.38 1.77 -0.42
N ARG A 131 -13.16 2.79 -0.05
CA ARG A 131 -12.91 3.58 1.18
C ARG A 131 -12.91 2.72 2.44
N GLN A 132 -13.83 1.75 2.55
CA GLN A 132 -13.86 0.82 3.67
C GLN A 132 -12.61 -0.07 3.72
N ALA A 133 -12.09 -0.52 2.56
CA ALA A 133 -10.86 -1.29 2.49
C ALA A 133 -9.65 -0.45 2.94
N VAL A 134 -9.54 0.80 2.48
CA VAL A 134 -8.50 1.73 2.92
C VAL A 134 -8.58 1.97 4.43
N ASP A 135 -9.76 2.25 4.97
CA ASP A 135 -9.94 2.46 6.41
C ASP A 135 -9.59 1.20 7.23
N ARG A 136 -9.84 0.02 6.70
CA ARG A 136 -9.43 -1.25 7.33
C ARG A 136 -7.90 -1.37 7.35
N GLU A 137 -7.22 -1.09 6.24
CA GLU A 137 -5.75 -1.14 6.17
C GLU A 137 -5.11 -0.10 7.09
N LEU A 138 -5.65 1.13 7.14
CA LEU A 138 -5.17 2.15 8.08
C LEU A 138 -5.31 1.71 9.54
N ARG A 139 -6.40 1.01 9.90
CA ARG A 139 -6.54 0.44 11.26
C ARG A 139 -5.43 -0.56 11.58
N PHE A 140 -5.01 -1.40 10.64
CA PHE A 140 -3.87 -2.30 10.88
C PHE A 140 -2.57 -1.54 11.17
N PHE A 141 -2.31 -0.42 10.48
CA PHE A 141 -1.17 0.44 10.82
C PHE A 141 -1.32 1.11 12.19
N GLU A 142 -2.53 1.58 12.52
CA GLU A 142 -2.86 2.19 13.81
C GLU A 142 -2.62 1.18 14.95
N ASP A 143 -3.06 -0.06 14.81
CA ASP A 143 -2.92 -1.13 15.80
C ASP A 143 -1.44 -1.52 15.98
N GLU A 144 -0.70 -1.79 14.88
CA GLU A 144 0.73 -2.12 14.95
C GLU A 144 1.55 -0.98 15.61
N LEU A 145 1.24 0.28 15.30
CA LEU A 145 1.90 1.42 15.93
C LEU A 145 1.53 1.56 17.41
N CYS A 146 0.26 1.30 17.78
CA CYS A 146 -0.19 1.32 19.17
C CYS A 146 0.54 0.27 20.01
N GLU A 147 0.70 -0.95 19.50
CA GLU A 147 1.48 -2.00 20.15
C GLU A 147 2.94 -1.58 20.35
N GLU A 148 3.55 -0.98 19.32
CA GLU A 148 4.93 -0.50 19.37
C GLU A 148 5.11 0.64 20.39
N LEU A 149 4.22 1.64 20.40
CA LEU A 149 4.25 2.72 21.38
C LEU A 149 4.08 2.19 22.82
N THR A 150 3.19 1.22 23.00
CA THR A 150 2.99 0.57 24.30
C THR A 150 4.22 -0.22 24.74
N ARG A 151 4.86 -0.93 23.82
CA ARG A 151 6.11 -1.66 24.06
C ARG A 151 7.24 -0.71 24.45
N MET A 152 7.41 0.37 23.70
CA MET A 152 8.43 1.41 23.93
C MET A 152 8.24 2.08 25.28
N ALA A 153 7.00 2.39 25.68
CA ALA A 153 6.68 2.96 26.98
C ALA A 153 7.16 2.08 28.14
N LYS A 154 7.00 0.75 28.00
CA LYS A 154 7.48 -0.22 29.02
C LYS A 154 9.01 -0.27 29.09
N VAL A 155 9.71 -0.15 27.97
CA VAL A 155 11.18 -0.24 27.89
C VAL A 155 11.83 1.06 28.40
N THR A 156 11.28 2.22 28.00
CA THR A 156 11.87 3.54 28.29
C THR A 156 11.36 4.16 29.59
N GLY A 157 10.30 3.65 30.17
CA GLY A 157 9.60 4.26 31.30
C GLY A 157 8.81 5.53 30.97
N HIS A 158 8.72 5.88 29.66
CA HIS A 158 8.00 7.06 29.19
C HIS A 158 6.60 6.66 28.69
N ALA A 159 5.60 6.78 29.55
CA ALA A 159 4.22 6.47 29.18
C ALA A 159 3.70 7.41 28.08
N THR A 160 2.91 6.88 27.17
CA THR A 160 2.16 7.62 26.16
C THR A 160 0.70 7.71 26.60
N TYR A 161 0.15 8.93 26.67
CA TYR A 161 -1.27 9.13 26.93
C TYR A 161 -2.08 8.68 25.73
N GLU A 162 -3.12 7.87 25.97
CA GLU A 162 -4.00 7.36 24.91
C GLU A 162 -3.21 6.82 23.69
N PRO A 163 -2.43 5.74 23.82
CA PRO A 163 -1.56 5.25 22.73
C PRO A 163 -2.32 4.98 21.43
N ALA A 164 -3.56 4.49 21.52
CA ALA A 164 -4.42 4.26 20.35
C ALA A 164 -4.76 5.57 19.62
N LEU A 165 -5.01 6.66 20.36
CA LEU A 165 -5.28 7.96 19.74
C LEU A 165 -4.02 8.56 19.11
N ALA A 166 -2.88 8.45 19.78
CA ALA A 166 -1.59 8.89 19.27
C ALA A 166 -1.24 8.13 17.97
N SER A 167 -1.40 6.80 17.96
CA SER A 167 -1.17 5.95 16.79
C SER A 167 -2.07 6.33 15.63
N LYS A 168 -3.35 6.58 15.89
CA LYS A 168 -4.30 7.03 14.88
C LYS A 168 -3.89 8.38 14.28
N ALA A 169 -3.52 9.35 15.12
CA ALA A 169 -3.10 10.68 14.68
C ALA A 169 -1.84 10.60 13.81
N ILE A 170 -0.83 9.83 14.24
CA ILE A 170 0.42 9.65 13.49
C ILE A 170 0.17 8.93 12.15
N THR A 171 -0.58 7.84 12.14
CA THR A 171 -0.88 7.10 10.92
C THR A 171 -1.59 7.99 9.91
N ARG A 172 -2.67 8.68 10.32
CA ARG A 172 -3.42 9.57 9.42
C ARG A 172 -2.57 10.73 8.90
N LEU A 173 -1.71 11.30 9.75
CA LEU A 173 -0.75 12.33 9.35
C LEU A 173 0.20 11.81 8.25
N VAL A 174 0.88 10.66 8.48
CA VAL A 174 1.85 10.10 7.54
C VAL A 174 1.21 9.81 6.18
N PHE A 175 0.03 9.22 6.16
CA PHE A 175 -0.68 8.95 4.91
C PHE A 175 -1.14 10.23 4.20
N THR A 176 -1.56 11.26 4.93
CA THR A 176 -1.91 12.58 4.36
C THR A 176 -0.68 13.26 3.75
N MET A 177 0.45 13.27 4.47
CA MET A 177 1.71 13.84 3.98
C MET A 177 2.26 13.04 2.79
N GLY A 178 2.10 11.71 2.79
CA GLY A 178 2.42 10.86 1.65
C GLY A 178 1.59 11.17 0.42
N ALA A 179 0.29 11.43 0.58
CA ALA A 179 -0.55 11.85 -0.52
C ALA A 179 -0.11 13.20 -1.11
N ALA A 180 0.30 14.14 -0.25
CA ALA A 180 0.85 15.43 -0.70
C ALA A 180 2.21 15.27 -1.42
N ALA A 181 3.01 14.29 -1.01
CA ALA A 181 4.33 13.99 -1.63
C ALA A 181 4.22 13.15 -2.90
N ALA A 182 3.09 12.50 -3.15
CA ALA A 182 2.96 11.50 -4.21
C ALA A 182 3.23 12.05 -5.61
N ASP A 183 2.80 13.29 -5.88
CA ASP A 183 2.98 13.94 -7.18
C ASP A 183 4.30 14.75 -7.29
N LEU A 184 5.11 14.78 -6.22
CA LEU A 184 6.40 15.47 -6.21
C LEU A 184 7.53 14.52 -6.64
N PRO A 185 8.54 15.02 -7.37
CA PRO A 185 9.75 14.27 -7.65
C PRO A 185 10.50 13.95 -6.34
N PRO A 186 11.28 12.84 -6.28
CA PRO A 186 11.95 12.38 -5.05
C PRO A 186 12.81 13.45 -4.38
N GLU A 187 13.50 14.28 -5.18
CA GLU A 187 14.39 15.37 -4.72
C GLU A 187 13.65 16.50 -4.00
N GLU A 188 12.36 16.69 -4.27
CA GLU A 188 11.55 17.74 -3.63
C GLU A 188 10.84 17.26 -2.36
N ARG A 189 10.89 15.96 -2.02
CA ARG A 189 10.20 15.39 -0.86
C ARG A 189 10.91 15.63 0.48
N GLY A 190 12.17 16.07 0.45
CA GLY A 190 12.98 16.24 1.66
C GLY A 190 12.30 17.14 2.71
N GLN A 191 11.70 18.25 2.29
CA GLN A 191 10.98 19.15 3.18
C GLN A 191 9.75 18.48 3.81
N ILE A 192 8.97 17.75 3.02
CA ILE A 192 7.77 17.03 3.53
C ILE A 192 8.19 15.96 4.55
N ILE A 193 9.29 15.26 4.31
CA ILE A 193 9.84 14.28 5.26
C ILE A 193 10.19 14.99 6.58
N ASP A 194 10.93 16.10 6.51
CA ASP A 194 11.36 16.86 7.69
C ASP A 194 10.15 17.38 8.49
N GLU A 195 9.19 17.98 7.82
CA GLU A 195 7.95 18.47 8.43
C GLU A 195 7.16 17.32 9.08
N THR A 196 7.02 16.18 8.39
CA THR A 196 6.33 15.01 8.91
C THR A 196 7.01 14.50 10.19
N VAL A 197 8.33 14.39 10.19
CA VAL A 197 9.12 13.97 11.37
C VAL A 197 8.90 14.92 12.54
N VAL A 198 8.90 16.23 12.30
CA VAL A 198 8.67 17.25 13.34
C VAL A 198 7.26 17.12 13.91
N MET A 199 6.25 17.01 13.06
CA MET A 199 4.85 16.84 13.51
C MET A 199 4.64 15.57 14.33
N ILE A 200 5.25 14.44 13.94
CA ILE A 200 5.20 13.20 14.73
C ILE A 200 5.84 13.41 16.11
N LYS A 201 6.99 14.09 16.18
CA LYS A 201 7.63 14.41 17.46
C LYS A 201 6.72 15.26 18.35
N MET A 202 6.08 16.29 17.80
CA MET A 202 5.11 17.11 18.53
C MET A 202 3.96 16.28 19.11
N ILE A 203 3.39 15.34 18.34
CA ILE A 203 2.34 14.42 18.81
C ILE A 203 2.88 13.56 19.95
N MET A 204 4.07 12.99 19.81
CA MET A 204 4.66 12.11 20.82
C MET A 204 5.00 12.86 22.12
N GLU A 205 5.62 14.03 22.04
CA GLU A 205 5.94 14.89 23.19
C GLU A 205 4.68 15.37 23.91
N GLY A 206 3.65 15.76 23.13
CA GLY A 206 2.33 16.10 23.67
C GLY A 206 1.71 14.95 24.44
N ALA A 207 1.70 13.75 23.86
CA ALA A 207 1.14 12.55 24.49
C ALA A 207 1.93 12.16 25.76
N GLN A 208 3.26 12.26 25.76
CA GLN A 208 4.08 12.01 26.95
C GLN A 208 3.83 13.06 28.06
N SER A 209 3.70 14.34 27.67
CA SER A 209 3.39 15.42 28.62
C SER A 209 2.02 15.21 29.30
N LEU A 210 1.02 14.81 28.50
CA LEU A 210 -0.32 14.51 29.03
C LEU A 210 -0.28 13.30 29.97
N ALA A 211 0.45 12.24 29.66
CA ALA A 211 0.62 11.09 30.54
C ALA A 211 1.21 11.47 31.89
N LYS A 212 2.27 12.30 31.90
CA LYS A 212 2.90 12.81 33.14
C LYS A 212 1.95 13.64 33.99
N ARG A 213 1.05 14.42 33.38
CA ARG A 213 0.04 15.22 34.10
C ARG A 213 -1.06 14.34 34.69
N SER A 214 -1.50 13.31 33.98
CA SER A 214 -2.53 12.37 34.42
C SER A 214 -2.07 11.50 35.58
N ALA A 215 -0.78 11.13 35.65
CA ALA A 215 -0.19 10.34 36.71
C ALA A 215 -0.01 11.14 38.05
N LYS A 216 -0.16 12.47 38.02
CA LYS A 216 -0.04 13.35 39.19
C LYS A 216 -1.39 13.69 39.85
N LYS A 217 -2.49 13.26 39.24
CA LYS A 217 -3.86 13.40 39.76
C LYS A 217 -4.31 12.11 40.39
#